data_ff58992f11fb3e2fc27a0ee4973860ae
#
_entry.id   ff58992f11fb3e2fc27a0ee4973860ae
#
_cell.length_a   1.000
_cell.length_b   1.000
_cell.length_c   1.000
_cell.angle_alpha   90.00
_cell.angle_beta   90.00
_cell.angle_gamma   90.00
#
_symmetry.space_group_name_H-M   'P 1'
#
loop_
_entity.id
_entity.type
_entity.pdbx_description
1 polymer ?
#
loop_
_entity_poly.entity_id
_entity_poly.type
_entity_poly.pdbx_seq_one_letter_code
_entity_poly.pdbx_strand_id
1 'polypeptide(L)'
;MDIPPAIAAIAPDGRLTPAQRRRILIDLCRRRIRPGTGSGSGFSQRRTALNPWPDLRPVLRGIPWAIVGAVATRAYMPERATKDLDILIRREDGDEVRERLEAAGYRYVSRLAVPGFLAQSPEGVEVDVVLGDYPWLEEALTRLRQDPAGYPVLALPYLVLMKMESSRGRDLGDLTTMLGLASEEELAQVREVVARYAPEEAEDLESLIYLGQVEMEKVPLAEDRTDAEG
;
A
#
# COMPACT_ATOMS: atom_id res chain seq x y z
N MET A 1 28.17 2.67 13.41
CA MET A 1 27.68 1.28 13.27
C MET A 1 28.11 0.82 11.90
N ASP A 2 28.85 -0.26 11.81
CA ASP A 2 29.34 -0.77 10.53
C ASP A 2 28.19 -1.34 9.69
N ILE A 3 28.26 -1.11 8.37
CA ILE A 3 27.26 -1.64 7.43
C ILE A 3 27.47 -3.16 7.34
N PRO A 4 26.43 -4.00 7.58
CA PRO A 4 26.58 -5.43 7.44
C PRO A 4 27.08 -5.83 6.04
N PRO A 5 27.99 -6.82 5.92
CA PRO A 5 28.60 -7.21 4.64
C PRO A 5 27.60 -7.51 3.53
N ALA A 6 26.47 -8.14 3.86
CA ALA A 6 25.40 -8.43 2.89
C ALA A 6 24.73 -7.16 2.33
N ILE A 7 24.66 -6.11 3.11
CA ILE A 7 24.14 -4.81 2.66
C ILE A 7 25.22 -4.07 1.88
N ALA A 8 26.47 -4.06 2.40
CA ALA A 8 27.59 -3.40 1.74
C ALA A 8 27.88 -3.96 0.34
N ALA A 9 27.63 -5.24 0.10
CA ALA A 9 27.77 -5.85 -1.22
C ALA A 9 26.79 -5.30 -2.27
N ILE A 10 25.64 -4.77 -1.83
CA ILE A 10 24.58 -4.24 -2.70
C ILE A 10 24.60 -2.70 -2.70
N ALA A 11 24.85 -2.11 -1.54
CA ALA A 11 24.92 -0.68 -1.30
C ALA A 11 26.09 -0.37 -0.36
N PRO A 12 27.28 -0.05 -0.90
CA PRO A 12 28.48 0.21 -0.09
C PRO A 12 28.32 1.34 0.92
N ASP A 13 27.45 2.31 0.64
CA ASP A 13 27.10 3.42 1.53
C ASP A 13 25.93 3.09 2.49
N GLY A 14 25.40 1.88 2.45
CA GLY A 14 24.26 1.42 3.25
C GLY A 14 22.90 1.98 2.80
N ARG A 15 22.86 2.76 1.72
CA ARG A 15 21.62 3.40 1.22
C ARG A 15 21.01 2.58 0.10
N LEU A 16 20.07 1.74 0.46
CA LEU A 16 19.32 0.92 -0.50
C LEU A 16 18.25 1.76 -1.21
N THR A 17 18.19 1.64 -2.54
CA THR A 17 17.05 2.12 -3.32
C THR A 17 15.78 1.32 -2.99
N PRO A 18 14.57 1.81 -3.30
CA PRO A 18 13.33 1.05 -3.14
C PRO A 18 13.38 -0.32 -3.83
N ALA A 19 13.85 -0.39 -5.08
CA ALA A 19 13.99 -1.65 -5.83
C ALA A 19 14.97 -2.63 -5.17
N GLN A 20 16.13 -2.15 -4.70
CA GLN A 20 17.09 -3.00 -3.99
C GLN A 20 16.50 -3.56 -2.69
N ARG A 21 15.80 -2.73 -1.90
CA ARG A 21 15.09 -3.20 -0.68
C ARG A 21 14.07 -4.27 -1.00
N ARG A 22 13.25 -4.04 -2.02
CA ARG A 22 12.22 -4.98 -2.45
C ARG A 22 12.81 -6.32 -2.86
N ARG A 23 13.85 -6.33 -3.69
CA ARG A 23 14.53 -7.56 -4.11
C ARG A 23 15.11 -8.36 -2.95
N ILE A 24 15.78 -7.69 -2.00
CA ILE A 24 16.32 -8.36 -0.81
C ILE A 24 15.21 -9.03 0.00
N LEU A 25 14.08 -8.32 0.19
CA LEU A 25 12.97 -8.86 0.98
C LEU A 25 12.24 -9.99 0.24
N ILE A 26 12.05 -9.87 -1.07
CA ILE A 26 11.50 -10.96 -1.90
C ILE A 26 12.38 -12.21 -1.80
N ASP A 27 13.70 -12.07 -1.93
CA ASP A 27 14.64 -13.19 -1.81
C ASP A 27 14.59 -13.85 -0.42
N LEU A 28 14.50 -13.06 0.63
CA LEU A 28 14.36 -13.59 2.00
C LEU A 28 13.04 -14.34 2.19
N CYS A 29 11.94 -13.78 1.68
CA CYS A 29 10.63 -14.43 1.74
C CYS A 29 10.62 -15.74 0.96
N ARG A 30 11.12 -15.74 -0.29
CA ARG A 30 11.19 -16.95 -1.14
C ARG A 30 11.91 -18.13 -0.47
N ARG A 31 12.94 -17.84 0.32
CA ARG A 31 13.71 -18.88 1.05
C ARG A 31 13.01 -19.41 2.31
N ARG A 32 11.98 -18.73 2.81
CA ARG A 32 11.34 -19.03 4.11
C ARG A 32 9.84 -19.21 4.04
N ILE A 33 9.25 -18.99 2.87
CA ILE A 33 7.81 -19.10 2.67
C ILE A 33 7.35 -20.55 2.95
N ARG A 34 6.20 -20.66 3.59
CA ARG A 34 5.49 -21.91 3.80
C ARG A 34 4.03 -21.72 3.48
N PRO A 35 3.36 -22.71 2.87
CA PRO A 35 1.91 -22.67 2.69
C PRO A 35 1.19 -22.41 4.01
N GLY A 36 0.12 -21.62 3.98
CA GLY A 36 -0.72 -21.33 5.14
C GLY A 36 -0.08 -20.43 6.21
N THR A 37 1.10 -19.84 5.98
CA THR A 37 1.69 -18.89 6.93
C THR A 37 1.02 -17.52 6.88
N GLY A 38 0.25 -17.23 5.83
CA GLY A 38 -0.65 -16.09 5.77
C GLY A 38 -1.93 -16.33 6.59
N SER A 39 -2.79 -15.32 6.62
CA SER A 39 -4.09 -15.40 7.30
C SER A 39 -5.08 -16.26 6.54
N GLY A 40 -4.81 -17.57 6.43
CA GLY A 40 -5.59 -18.54 5.64
C GLY A 40 -7.00 -18.83 6.20
N SER A 41 -7.29 -18.54 7.48
CA SER A 41 -8.64 -18.76 8.01
C SER A 41 -9.62 -17.70 7.52
N GLY A 42 -10.85 -18.07 7.19
CA GLY A 42 -11.89 -17.13 6.74
C GLY A 42 -12.17 -16.00 7.73
N PHE A 43 -11.93 -16.21 9.02
CA PHE A 43 -11.98 -15.17 10.05
C PHE A 43 -10.85 -14.15 9.88
N SER A 44 -9.63 -14.61 9.63
CA SER A 44 -8.44 -13.76 9.43
C SER A 44 -8.45 -13.01 8.10
N GLN A 45 -9.30 -13.38 7.16
CA GLN A 45 -9.48 -12.70 5.87
C GLN A 45 -10.57 -11.62 5.89
N ARG A 46 -11.27 -11.48 7.02
CA ARG A 46 -12.41 -10.60 7.15
C ARG A 46 -11.97 -9.14 7.06
N ARG A 47 -12.49 -8.43 6.09
CA ARG A 47 -12.32 -6.98 5.97
C ARG A 47 -13.19 -6.27 7.00
N THR A 48 -12.60 -5.42 7.82
CA THR A 48 -13.27 -4.70 8.91
C THR A 48 -12.89 -3.22 8.87
N ALA A 49 -13.63 -2.40 9.58
CA ALA A 49 -13.33 -1.00 9.84
C ALA A 49 -13.64 -0.73 11.32
N LEU A 50 -12.88 -1.35 12.20
CA LEU A 50 -13.06 -1.28 13.64
C LEU A 50 -12.52 0.03 14.22
N ASN A 51 -11.45 0.56 13.62
CA ASN A 51 -10.86 1.81 14.04
C ASN A 51 -11.59 2.99 13.38
N PRO A 52 -12.19 3.89 14.18
CA PRO A 52 -12.80 5.10 13.64
C PRO A 52 -11.71 6.08 13.18
N TRP A 53 -11.92 6.66 12.01
CA TRP A 53 -11.08 7.72 11.46
C TRP A 53 -11.89 8.98 11.25
N PRO A 54 -11.28 10.18 11.28
CA PRO A 54 -11.96 11.43 10.99
C PRO A 54 -12.66 11.38 9.63
N ASP A 55 -13.92 11.80 9.59
CA ASP A 55 -14.67 11.87 8.33
C ASP A 55 -14.33 13.13 7.54
N LEU A 56 -13.48 13.01 6.56
CA LEU A 56 -13.06 14.10 5.69
C LEU A 56 -14.02 14.39 4.53
N ARG A 57 -15.03 13.54 4.29
CA ARG A 57 -15.98 13.72 3.17
C ARG A 57 -16.73 15.04 3.22
N PRO A 58 -17.22 15.53 4.37
CA PRO A 58 -17.84 16.85 4.44
C PRO A 58 -16.85 18.00 4.22
N VAL A 59 -15.62 17.86 4.76
CA VAL A 59 -14.56 18.87 4.70
C VAL A 59 -14.03 19.04 3.26
N LEU A 60 -13.79 17.93 2.58
CA LEU A 60 -13.19 17.90 1.24
C LEU A 60 -14.23 17.74 0.12
N ARG A 61 -15.49 18.13 0.39
CA ARG A 61 -16.55 18.06 -0.62
C ARG A 61 -16.17 18.82 -1.90
N GLY A 62 -16.21 18.13 -3.04
CA GLY A 62 -15.92 18.70 -4.35
C GLY A 62 -14.43 18.71 -4.71
N ILE A 63 -13.54 18.34 -3.80
CA ILE A 63 -12.13 18.09 -4.10
C ILE A 63 -11.95 16.57 -4.28
N PRO A 64 -11.34 16.09 -5.36
CA PRO A 64 -10.99 14.68 -5.52
C PRO A 64 -9.89 14.28 -4.53
N TRP A 65 -10.14 13.23 -3.75
CA TRP A 65 -9.19 12.69 -2.78
C TRP A 65 -9.44 11.21 -2.52
N ALA A 66 -8.44 10.51 -2.02
CA ALA A 66 -8.54 9.11 -1.63
C ALA A 66 -7.74 8.83 -0.36
N ILE A 67 -8.22 7.93 0.49
CA ILE A 67 -7.38 7.33 1.54
C ILE A 67 -6.34 6.44 0.86
N VAL A 68 -5.10 6.55 1.32
CA VAL A 68 -3.95 5.75 0.91
C VAL A 68 -3.29 5.10 2.12
N GLY A 69 -2.05 4.66 2.00
CA GLY A 69 -1.29 4.14 3.15
C GLY A 69 -1.88 2.89 3.79
N ALA A 70 -1.82 2.86 5.12
CA ALA A 70 -2.24 1.70 5.91
C ALA A 70 -3.76 1.53 5.99
N VAL A 71 -4.48 2.64 6.16
CA VAL A 71 -5.94 2.61 6.30
C VAL A 71 -6.61 2.12 5.01
N ALA A 72 -6.07 2.49 3.84
CA ALA A 72 -6.60 2.03 2.55
C ALA A 72 -6.56 0.51 2.40
N THR A 73 -5.60 -0.18 3.01
CA THR A 73 -5.45 -1.63 2.87
C THR A 73 -6.65 -2.41 3.38
N ARG A 74 -7.44 -1.86 4.32
CA ARG A 74 -8.63 -2.52 4.87
C ARG A 74 -9.76 -2.75 3.84
N ALA A 75 -9.67 -2.11 2.67
CA ALA A 75 -10.54 -2.41 1.54
C ALA A 75 -10.17 -3.73 0.84
N TYR A 76 -8.94 -4.24 1.06
CA TYR A 76 -8.36 -5.37 0.32
C TYR A 76 -7.91 -6.53 1.20
N MET A 77 -7.60 -6.27 2.48
CA MET A 77 -7.14 -7.26 3.46
C MET A 77 -7.71 -6.93 4.85
N PRO A 78 -7.51 -7.79 5.86
CA PRO A 78 -7.87 -7.48 7.25
C PRO A 78 -7.23 -6.17 7.72
N GLU A 79 -8.01 -5.39 8.47
CA GLU A 79 -7.53 -4.13 9.04
C GLU A 79 -6.34 -4.37 9.96
N ARG A 80 -5.32 -3.55 9.82
CA ARG A 80 -4.16 -3.53 10.71
C ARG A 80 -4.03 -2.21 11.46
N ALA A 81 -3.38 -2.26 12.62
CA ALA A 81 -3.15 -1.07 13.42
C ALA A 81 -2.23 -0.07 12.69
N THR A 82 -2.64 1.20 12.71
CA THR A 82 -1.85 2.36 12.32
C THR A 82 -2.21 3.53 13.24
N LYS A 83 -1.39 4.60 13.24
CA LYS A 83 -1.59 5.78 14.08
C LYS A 83 -2.11 6.97 13.30
N ASP A 84 -1.95 6.95 12.01
CA ASP A 84 -2.13 8.03 11.06
C ASP A 84 -3.13 7.66 9.97
N LEU A 85 -3.79 8.67 9.45
CA LEU A 85 -4.63 8.58 8.27
C LEU A 85 -3.91 9.26 7.11
N ASP A 86 -3.52 8.49 6.10
CA ASP A 86 -2.91 9.04 4.90
C ASP A 86 -3.99 9.33 3.85
N ILE A 87 -3.99 10.53 3.28
CA ILE A 87 -4.82 10.87 2.12
C ILE A 87 -3.97 11.38 0.96
N LEU A 88 -4.40 11.08 -0.25
CA LEU A 88 -3.80 11.52 -1.50
C LEU A 88 -4.74 12.53 -2.18
N ILE A 89 -4.19 13.66 -2.56
CA ILE A 89 -4.86 14.71 -3.32
C ILE A 89 -3.97 15.16 -4.48
N ARG A 90 -4.51 15.94 -5.40
CA ARG A 90 -3.70 16.62 -6.39
C ARG A 90 -2.80 17.66 -5.73
N ARG A 91 -1.62 17.85 -6.30
CA ARG A 91 -0.69 18.88 -5.81
C ARG A 91 -1.31 20.29 -5.82
N GLU A 92 -2.07 20.60 -6.86
CA GLU A 92 -2.72 21.90 -7.04
C GLU A 92 -3.81 22.19 -6.01
N ASP A 93 -4.44 21.15 -5.45
CA ASP A 93 -5.49 21.31 -4.43
C ASP A 93 -4.92 21.51 -3.01
N GLY A 94 -3.59 21.46 -2.84
CA GLY A 94 -2.94 21.42 -1.53
C GLY A 94 -3.25 22.61 -0.63
N ASP A 95 -3.23 23.83 -1.15
CA ASP A 95 -3.52 25.03 -0.38
C ASP A 95 -5.01 25.09 0.01
N GLU A 96 -5.91 24.79 -0.92
CA GLU A 96 -7.34 24.75 -0.65
C GLU A 96 -7.70 23.67 0.40
N VAL A 97 -7.11 22.48 0.29
CA VAL A 97 -7.31 21.40 1.29
C VAL A 97 -6.81 21.84 2.66
N ARG A 98 -5.66 22.50 2.75
CA ARG A 98 -5.15 23.03 4.01
C ARG A 98 -6.10 24.04 4.64
N GLU A 99 -6.58 25.01 3.87
CA GLU A 99 -7.53 26.02 4.35
C GLU A 99 -8.84 25.40 4.85
N ARG A 100 -9.37 24.40 4.14
CA ARG A 100 -10.60 23.70 4.54
C ARG A 100 -10.42 22.87 5.79
N LEU A 101 -9.27 22.20 5.95
CA LEU A 101 -8.93 21.46 7.16
C LEU A 101 -8.81 22.42 8.35
N GLU A 102 -8.10 23.54 8.21
CA GLU A 102 -7.98 24.57 9.26
C GLU A 102 -9.35 25.15 9.65
N ALA A 103 -10.21 25.45 8.67
CA ALA A 103 -11.58 25.89 8.92
C ALA A 103 -12.46 24.85 9.64
N ALA A 104 -12.16 23.57 9.46
CA ALA A 104 -12.80 22.45 10.15
C ALA A 104 -12.15 22.12 11.52
N GLY A 105 -11.21 22.96 12.00
CA GLY A 105 -10.58 22.83 13.30
C GLY A 105 -9.33 21.95 13.33
N TYR A 106 -8.83 21.51 12.18
CA TYR A 106 -7.54 20.80 12.11
C TYR A 106 -6.39 21.80 12.27
N ARG A 107 -5.32 21.34 12.86
CA ARG A 107 -4.12 22.15 13.06
C ARG A 107 -3.00 21.65 12.13
N TYR A 108 -2.44 22.53 11.32
CA TYR A 108 -1.19 22.24 10.59
C TYR A 108 -0.06 21.95 11.60
N VAL A 109 0.69 20.88 11.39
CA VAL A 109 1.80 20.46 12.27
C VAL A 109 3.14 20.68 11.61
N SER A 110 3.37 20.07 10.43
CA SER A 110 4.67 20.11 9.76
C SER A 110 4.53 19.75 8.27
N ARG A 111 5.62 19.92 7.52
CA ARG A 111 5.78 19.30 6.20
C ARG A 111 6.13 17.83 6.36
N LEU A 112 5.70 17.02 5.39
CA LEU A 112 6.13 15.62 5.27
C LEU A 112 7.53 15.53 4.61
N ALA A 113 8.16 14.36 4.70
CA ALA A 113 9.39 14.06 3.96
C ALA A 113 9.16 13.90 2.44
N VAL A 114 7.93 13.61 2.06
CA VAL A 114 7.42 13.62 0.68
C VAL A 114 6.62 14.92 0.46
N PRO A 115 6.31 15.30 -0.78
CA PRO A 115 5.42 16.45 -1.02
C PRO A 115 4.12 16.28 -0.26
N GLY A 116 3.84 17.19 0.68
CA GLY A 116 2.69 17.10 1.54
C GLY A 116 2.88 17.74 2.91
N PHE A 117 1.85 17.60 3.75
CA PHE A 117 1.86 18.14 5.11
C PHE A 117 1.10 17.24 6.09
N LEU A 118 1.49 17.32 7.34
CA LEU A 118 0.81 16.70 8.47
C LEU A 118 -0.16 17.70 9.08
N ALA A 119 -1.42 17.31 9.20
CA ALA A 119 -2.44 17.98 9.98
C ALA A 119 -2.88 17.10 11.16
N GLN A 120 -3.37 17.72 12.23
CA GLN A 120 -3.92 17.02 13.38
C GLN A 120 -5.39 17.39 13.55
N SER A 121 -6.26 16.38 13.65
CA SER A 121 -7.69 16.60 13.89
C SER A 121 -7.98 17.18 15.28
N PRO A 122 -9.18 17.72 15.52
CA PRO A 122 -9.59 18.17 16.86
C PRO A 122 -9.48 17.07 17.93
N GLU A 123 -9.66 15.80 17.53
CA GLU A 123 -9.55 14.63 18.42
C GLU A 123 -8.11 14.13 18.59
N GLY A 124 -7.12 14.79 17.94
CA GLY A 124 -5.71 14.47 18.06
C GLY A 124 -5.20 13.42 17.05
N VAL A 125 -6.01 12.99 16.09
CA VAL A 125 -5.60 12.05 15.04
C VAL A 125 -4.71 12.76 14.04
N GLU A 126 -3.57 12.15 13.70
CA GLU A 126 -2.67 12.62 12.65
C GLU A 126 -3.22 12.29 11.28
N VAL A 127 -3.21 13.28 10.37
CA VAL A 127 -3.64 13.15 8.97
C VAL A 127 -2.50 13.61 8.08
N ASP A 128 -1.90 12.65 7.37
CA ASP A 128 -0.88 12.90 6.38
C ASP A 128 -1.53 13.22 5.03
N VAL A 129 -1.42 14.47 4.60
CA VAL A 129 -1.92 14.92 3.29
C VAL A 129 -0.78 14.85 2.28
N VAL A 130 -0.82 13.83 1.42
CA VAL A 130 0.16 13.61 0.35
C VAL A 130 -0.28 14.36 -0.90
N LEU A 131 0.61 15.20 -1.44
CA LEU A 131 0.41 15.96 -2.67
C LEU A 131 0.92 15.13 -3.86
N GLY A 132 0.01 14.49 -4.57
CA GLY A 132 0.32 13.64 -5.71
C GLY A 132 0.69 14.45 -6.96
N ASP A 133 1.67 13.91 -7.69
CA ASP A 133 2.10 14.37 -9.01
C ASP A 133 2.48 13.12 -9.84
N TYR A 134 1.58 12.14 -9.85
CA TYR A 134 1.77 10.86 -10.51
C TYR A 134 1.10 10.86 -11.89
N PRO A 135 1.71 10.24 -12.92
CA PRO A 135 1.10 10.16 -14.26
C PRO A 135 -0.27 9.48 -14.26
N TRP A 136 -0.56 8.66 -13.24
CA TRP A 136 -1.80 7.90 -13.08
C TRP A 136 -2.82 8.56 -12.14
N LEU A 137 -2.49 9.70 -11.52
CA LEU A 137 -3.29 10.28 -10.42
C LEU A 137 -4.73 10.60 -10.84
N GLU A 138 -4.92 11.24 -11.99
CA GLU A 138 -6.23 11.64 -12.48
C GLU A 138 -7.13 10.41 -12.73
N GLU A 139 -6.57 9.37 -13.35
CA GLU A 139 -7.29 8.13 -13.56
C GLU A 139 -7.66 7.46 -12.23
N ALA A 140 -6.73 7.43 -11.29
CA ALA A 140 -6.92 6.82 -9.97
C ALA A 140 -8.01 7.52 -9.15
N LEU A 141 -8.04 8.86 -9.15
CA LEU A 141 -9.04 9.64 -8.41
C LEU A 141 -10.47 9.53 -9.00
N THR A 142 -10.61 9.07 -10.24
CA THR A 142 -11.93 8.77 -10.84
C THR A 142 -12.41 7.34 -10.59
N ARG A 143 -11.52 6.42 -10.15
CA ARG A 143 -11.78 4.99 -9.98
C ARG A 143 -11.58 4.52 -8.54
N LEU A 144 -12.18 5.24 -7.60
CA LEU A 144 -12.03 4.93 -6.19
C LEU A 144 -12.82 3.67 -5.80
N ARG A 145 -12.31 2.97 -4.78
CA ARG A 145 -13.01 1.91 -4.05
C ARG A 145 -13.60 2.49 -2.77
N GLN A 146 -14.61 1.83 -2.23
CA GLN A 146 -15.06 2.09 -0.86
C GLN A 146 -14.53 1.02 0.08
N ASP A 147 -14.03 1.45 1.24
CA ASP A 147 -13.69 0.55 2.32
C ASP A 147 -14.95 0.07 3.08
N PRO A 148 -14.84 -0.84 4.07
CA PRO A 148 -16.00 -1.32 4.81
C PRO A 148 -16.76 -0.24 5.60
N ALA A 149 -16.16 0.95 5.83
CA ALA A 149 -16.83 2.10 6.45
C ALA A 149 -17.38 3.11 5.43
N GLY A 150 -17.28 2.81 4.13
CA GLY A 150 -17.74 3.68 3.04
C GLY A 150 -16.83 4.88 2.74
N TYR A 151 -15.58 4.85 3.19
CA TYR A 151 -14.60 5.89 2.83
C TYR A 151 -14.01 5.65 1.45
N PRO A 152 -13.70 6.74 0.70
CA PRO A 152 -13.06 6.61 -0.60
C PRO A 152 -11.60 6.19 -0.42
N VAL A 153 -11.23 5.03 -0.93
CA VAL A 153 -9.85 4.53 -0.91
C VAL A 153 -9.33 4.37 -2.33
N LEU A 154 -8.03 4.49 -2.48
CA LEU A 154 -7.36 4.27 -3.76
C LEU A 154 -7.60 2.84 -4.24
N ALA A 155 -7.93 2.67 -5.53
CA ALA A 155 -8.12 1.35 -6.11
C ALA A 155 -6.83 0.51 -6.03
N LEU A 156 -6.98 -0.82 -5.90
CA LEU A 156 -5.87 -1.75 -5.65
C LEU A 156 -4.67 -1.54 -6.58
N PRO A 157 -4.83 -1.38 -7.92
CA PRO A 157 -3.68 -1.20 -8.81
C PRO A 157 -2.80 -0.01 -8.44
N TYR A 158 -3.40 1.13 -8.11
CA TYR A 158 -2.66 2.35 -7.78
C TYR A 158 -2.10 2.32 -6.35
N LEU A 159 -2.80 1.67 -5.41
CA LEU A 159 -2.27 1.44 -4.07
C LEU A 159 -1.04 0.52 -4.12
N VAL A 160 -1.05 -0.49 -5.01
CA VAL A 160 0.11 -1.34 -5.28
C VAL A 160 1.28 -0.52 -5.82
N LEU A 161 1.08 0.35 -6.83
CA LEU A 161 2.12 1.23 -7.35
C LEU A 161 2.77 2.07 -6.23
N MET A 162 1.97 2.75 -5.41
CA MET A 162 2.48 3.57 -4.29
C MET A 162 3.31 2.75 -3.30
N LYS A 163 2.85 1.53 -2.98
CA LYS A 163 3.55 0.66 -2.03
C LYS A 163 4.81 0.04 -2.63
N MET A 164 4.83 -0.26 -3.92
CA MET A 164 6.04 -0.69 -4.62
C MET A 164 7.07 0.43 -4.68
N GLU A 165 6.65 1.65 -4.97
CA GLU A 165 7.54 2.82 -4.98
C GLU A 165 8.17 3.07 -3.59
N SER A 166 7.39 3.00 -2.51
CA SER A 166 7.91 3.23 -1.16
C SER A 166 8.76 2.06 -0.65
N SER A 167 8.40 0.82 -0.93
CA SER A 167 9.10 -0.43 -0.63
C SER A 167 9.67 -0.52 0.79
N ARG A 168 8.93 0.00 1.79
CA ARG A 168 9.25 -0.22 3.20
C ARG A 168 8.91 -1.67 3.57
N GLY A 169 9.53 -2.23 4.60
CA GLY A 169 9.26 -3.61 5.02
C GLY A 169 7.77 -3.91 5.30
N ARG A 170 7.03 -2.93 5.84
CA ARG A 170 5.59 -3.05 6.05
C ARG A 170 4.80 -3.05 4.74
N ASP A 171 5.23 -2.24 3.75
CA ASP A 171 4.55 -2.17 2.46
C ASP A 171 4.61 -3.51 1.71
N LEU A 172 5.71 -4.26 1.85
CA LEU A 172 5.84 -5.58 1.26
C LEU A 172 4.92 -6.61 1.91
N GLY A 173 4.77 -6.58 3.24
CA GLY A 173 3.76 -7.40 3.93
C GLY A 173 2.34 -7.07 3.52
N ASP A 174 2.01 -5.77 3.38
CA ASP A 174 0.71 -5.34 2.86
C ASP A 174 0.50 -5.82 1.42
N LEU A 175 1.52 -5.69 0.56
CA LEU A 175 1.47 -6.12 -0.85
C LEU A 175 1.23 -7.62 -0.98
N THR A 176 2.02 -8.47 -0.29
CA THR A 176 1.83 -9.93 -0.36
C THR A 176 0.44 -10.31 0.13
N THR A 177 -0.04 -9.70 1.22
CA THR A 177 -1.37 -10.01 1.76
C THR A 177 -2.49 -9.57 0.80
N MET A 178 -2.47 -8.32 0.31
CA MET A 178 -3.49 -7.82 -0.62
C MET A 178 -3.51 -8.61 -1.92
N LEU A 179 -2.34 -8.85 -2.52
CA LEU A 179 -2.21 -9.58 -3.79
C LEU A 179 -2.57 -11.07 -3.61
N GLY A 180 -2.22 -11.67 -2.48
CA GLY A 180 -2.62 -13.04 -2.14
C GLY A 180 -4.13 -13.21 -1.97
N LEU A 181 -4.83 -12.19 -1.49
CA LEU A 181 -6.29 -12.21 -1.31
C LEU A 181 -7.07 -11.79 -2.57
N ALA A 182 -6.42 -11.07 -3.49
CA ALA A 182 -7.05 -10.54 -4.69
C ALA A 182 -7.60 -11.66 -5.59
N SER A 183 -8.66 -11.33 -6.33
CA SER A 183 -9.19 -12.18 -7.40
C SER A 183 -8.31 -12.11 -8.64
N GLU A 184 -8.45 -13.07 -9.56
CA GLU A 184 -7.70 -13.05 -10.84
C GLU A 184 -8.04 -11.81 -11.68
N GLU A 185 -9.29 -11.31 -11.61
CA GLU A 185 -9.68 -10.08 -12.28
C GLU A 185 -8.97 -8.85 -11.68
N GLU A 186 -8.90 -8.76 -10.35
CA GLU A 186 -8.16 -7.69 -9.66
C GLU A 186 -6.66 -7.78 -9.98
N LEU A 187 -6.08 -8.98 -10.00
CA LEU A 187 -4.68 -9.19 -10.38
C LEU A 187 -4.39 -8.79 -11.83
N ALA A 188 -5.32 -9.08 -12.75
CA ALA A 188 -5.19 -8.66 -14.14
C ALA A 188 -5.16 -7.13 -14.27
N GLN A 189 -6.02 -6.42 -13.52
CA GLN A 189 -6.03 -4.95 -13.46
C GLN A 189 -4.73 -4.40 -12.86
N VAL A 190 -4.21 -5.02 -11.80
CA VAL A 190 -2.92 -4.64 -11.21
C VAL A 190 -1.78 -4.79 -12.22
N ARG A 191 -1.72 -5.93 -12.92
CA ARG A 191 -0.71 -6.18 -13.98
C ARG A 191 -0.76 -5.13 -15.09
N GLU A 192 -1.98 -4.82 -15.56
CA GLU A 192 -2.18 -3.80 -16.59
C GLU A 192 -1.65 -2.43 -16.17
N VAL A 193 -1.99 -2.00 -14.96
CA VAL A 193 -1.59 -0.68 -14.46
C VAL A 193 -0.10 -0.62 -14.18
N VAL A 194 0.49 -1.67 -13.57
CA VAL A 194 1.95 -1.73 -13.35
C VAL A 194 2.70 -1.78 -14.67
N ALA A 195 2.26 -2.58 -15.65
CA ALA A 195 2.89 -2.61 -16.98
C ALA A 195 2.86 -1.25 -17.69
N ARG A 196 1.84 -0.43 -17.42
CA ARG A 196 1.69 0.89 -18.02
C ARG A 196 2.55 1.96 -17.34
N TYR A 197 2.65 1.96 -16.01
CA TYR A 197 3.22 3.07 -15.25
C TYR A 197 4.56 2.75 -14.57
N ALA A 198 4.88 1.48 -14.38
CA ALA A 198 6.12 0.99 -13.77
C ALA A 198 6.54 -0.36 -14.38
N PRO A 199 6.75 -0.46 -15.70
CA PRO A 199 7.04 -1.74 -16.39
C PRO A 199 8.29 -2.44 -15.86
N GLU A 200 9.26 -1.69 -15.35
CA GLU A 200 10.48 -2.23 -14.71
C GLU A 200 10.21 -2.99 -13.40
N GLU A 201 9.03 -2.82 -12.81
CA GLU A 201 8.63 -3.47 -11.58
C GLU A 201 7.79 -4.74 -11.79
N ALA A 202 7.51 -5.11 -13.04
CA ALA A 202 6.63 -6.23 -13.38
C ALA A 202 7.13 -7.58 -12.83
N GLU A 203 8.44 -7.85 -12.86
CA GLU A 203 9.03 -9.08 -12.30
C GLU A 203 8.86 -9.16 -10.79
N ASP A 204 9.10 -8.05 -10.10
CA ASP A 204 8.91 -7.95 -8.65
C ASP A 204 7.43 -8.11 -8.27
N LEU A 205 6.51 -7.55 -9.07
CA LEU A 205 5.07 -7.74 -8.89
C LEU A 205 4.67 -9.23 -8.97
N GLU A 206 5.11 -9.95 -10.00
CA GLU A 206 4.79 -11.39 -10.14
C GLU A 206 5.37 -12.20 -8.97
N SER A 207 6.55 -11.83 -8.49
CA SER A 207 7.13 -12.45 -7.30
C SER A 207 6.28 -12.21 -6.05
N LEU A 208 5.75 -10.99 -5.86
CA LEU A 208 4.88 -10.64 -4.72
C LEU A 208 3.52 -11.34 -4.82
N ILE A 209 2.94 -11.44 -6.02
CA ILE A 209 1.70 -12.21 -6.27
C ILE A 209 1.91 -13.67 -5.88
N TYR A 210 2.98 -14.31 -6.38
CA TYR A 210 3.29 -15.70 -6.08
C TYR A 210 3.45 -15.94 -4.57
N LEU A 211 4.23 -15.09 -3.89
CA LEU A 211 4.42 -15.16 -2.44
C LEU A 211 3.08 -15.06 -1.70
N GLY A 212 2.26 -14.10 -2.05
CA GLY A 212 0.94 -13.93 -1.43
C GLY A 212 0.00 -15.11 -1.68
N GLN A 213 -0.01 -15.66 -2.88
CA GLN A 213 -0.85 -16.82 -3.23
C GLN A 213 -0.40 -18.09 -2.50
N VAL A 214 0.92 -18.31 -2.31
CA VAL A 214 1.45 -19.41 -1.50
C VAL A 214 1.06 -19.23 -0.02
N GLU A 215 1.24 -18.04 0.55
CA GLU A 215 0.85 -17.75 1.92
C GLU A 215 -0.64 -17.98 2.18
N MET A 216 -1.49 -17.73 1.19
CA MET A 216 -2.95 -17.95 1.25
C MET A 216 -3.38 -19.35 0.78
N GLU A 217 -2.45 -20.27 0.58
CA GLU A 217 -2.71 -21.66 0.10
C GLU A 217 -3.44 -21.74 -1.26
N LYS A 218 -3.35 -20.70 -2.07
CA LYS A 218 -3.95 -20.69 -3.42
C LYS A 218 -3.12 -21.43 -4.45
N VAL A 219 -1.80 -21.48 -4.25
CA VAL A 219 -0.85 -22.22 -5.10
C VAL A 219 0.12 -23.02 -4.22
N PRO A 220 0.53 -24.25 -4.64
CA PRO A 220 1.56 -25.02 -3.95
C PRO A 220 2.95 -24.39 -4.14
N LEU A 221 3.88 -24.68 -3.24
CA LEU A 221 5.29 -24.40 -3.45
C LEU A 221 5.82 -25.12 -4.70
N ALA A 222 6.74 -24.48 -5.43
CA ALA A 222 7.30 -25.06 -6.65
C ALA A 222 8.05 -26.39 -6.42
N GLU A 223 8.54 -26.64 -5.21
CA GLU A 223 9.22 -27.88 -4.81
C GLU A 223 8.25 -29.06 -4.65
N ASP A 224 6.98 -28.81 -4.31
CA ASP A 224 5.96 -29.87 -4.18
C ASP A 224 5.46 -30.41 -5.53
N ARG A 225 5.83 -29.75 -6.64
CA ARG A 225 5.44 -30.21 -8.00
C ARG A 225 6.25 -31.36 -8.54
N THR A 226 7.45 -31.62 -7.98
CA THR A 226 8.34 -32.70 -8.44
C THR A 226 7.91 -34.08 -7.94
N ASP A 227 7.10 -34.15 -6.86
CA ASP A 227 6.68 -35.42 -6.27
C ASP A 227 5.31 -35.92 -6.79
N ALA A 228 4.62 -35.12 -7.62
CA ALA A 228 3.29 -35.46 -8.16
C ALA A 228 3.33 -36.10 -9.56
N GLU A 229 4.50 -36.16 -10.21
CA GLU A 229 4.70 -36.74 -11.56
C GLU A 229 5.59 -38.01 -11.53
N GLY A 230 5.73 -38.69 -10.38
CA GLY A 230 6.48 -39.94 -10.21
C GLY A 230 5.60 -41.19 -10.11
#